data_5fc5d81697b8fa9fbe66e094e67ea5c2
#
_entry.id   5fc5d81697b8fa9fbe66e094e67ea5c2
#
_cell.length_a   1.000
_cell.length_b   1.000
_cell.length_c   1.000
_cell.angle_alpha   90.00
_cell.angle_beta   90.00
_cell.angle_gamma   90.00
#
_symmetry.space_group_name_H-M   'P 1'
#
loop_
_entity.id
_entity.type
_entity.pdbx_description
1 polymer ?
#
loop_
_entity_poly.entity_id
_entity_poly.type
_entity_poly.pdbx_seq_one_letter_code
_entity_poly.pdbx_strand_id
1 'polypeptide(L)'
;LRPDPMSPEGRMLVINRSSPQLHGFNCPYQLAKVPSSMMQSGSLTNYPDEAAVHEFDLQRGDIVLVMTDGFLDNVHCQLPPNEALTPDAPRRPELLQLIDMLQDKHREHWAKTKKPGATLADEKQDFANIMASTLMQYARLCQMTEEKVSPFQLDAAQHGIHYPGGKIDDIALICAAAV
;
A
#
# COMPACT_ATOMS: atom_id res chain seq x y z
N LEU A 1 -5.29 -8.43 0.00
CA LEU A 1 -5.50 -8.74 -1.43
C LEU A 1 -5.93 -10.19 -1.58
N ARG A 2 -6.85 -10.45 -2.47
CA ARG A 2 -7.36 -11.80 -2.78
C ARG A 2 -7.39 -12.01 -4.29
N PRO A 3 -7.04 -13.22 -4.78
CA PRO A 3 -7.22 -13.55 -6.20
C PRO A 3 -8.69 -13.39 -6.61
N ASP A 4 -8.95 -12.70 -7.71
CA ASP A 4 -10.28 -12.54 -8.27
C ASP A 4 -10.72 -13.88 -8.89
N PRO A 5 -11.78 -14.53 -8.39
CA PRO A 5 -12.26 -15.80 -8.94
C PRO A 5 -12.82 -15.67 -10.36
N MET A 6 -13.14 -14.46 -10.80
CA MET A 6 -13.64 -14.18 -12.15
C MET A 6 -12.51 -13.85 -13.14
N SER A 7 -11.27 -13.68 -12.67
CA SER A 7 -10.11 -13.41 -13.51
C SER A 7 -9.44 -14.72 -13.93
N PRO A 8 -9.37 -15.06 -15.22
CA PRO A 8 -8.66 -16.23 -15.70
C PRO A 8 -7.16 -16.21 -15.34
N GLU A 9 -6.57 -15.02 -15.24
CA GLU A 9 -5.18 -14.83 -14.89
C GLU A 9 -4.97 -14.75 -13.36
N GLY A 10 -6.02 -14.82 -12.54
CA GLY A 10 -5.95 -14.73 -11.09
C GLY A 10 -5.49 -13.35 -10.59
N ARG A 11 -5.94 -12.29 -11.27
CA ARG A 11 -5.65 -10.90 -10.86
C ARG A 11 -6.12 -10.63 -9.44
N MET A 12 -5.39 -9.79 -8.70
CA MET A 12 -5.72 -9.50 -7.31
C MET A 12 -6.78 -8.41 -7.17
N LEU A 13 -7.63 -8.55 -6.16
CA LEU A 13 -8.58 -7.54 -5.69
C LEU A 13 -8.18 -7.07 -4.29
N VAL A 14 -8.44 -5.81 -3.98
CA VAL A 14 -8.39 -5.30 -2.61
C VAL A 14 -9.70 -5.69 -1.92
N ILE A 15 -9.64 -6.64 -0.99
CA ILE A 15 -10.81 -7.09 -0.23
C ILE A 15 -11.05 -6.20 1.00
N ASN A 16 -9.96 -5.87 1.70
CA ASN A 16 -9.99 -5.04 2.89
C ASN A 16 -8.82 -4.06 2.89
N ARG A 17 -9.06 -2.90 3.46
CA ARG A 17 -8.07 -1.87 3.70
C ARG A 17 -8.40 -1.15 5.00
N SER A 18 -7.42 -0.95 5.88
CA SER A 18 -7.58 -0.06 7.03
C SER A 18 -7.62 1.40 6.56
N SER A 19 -8.42 2.21 7.23
CA SER A 19 -8.39 3.67 7.04
C SER A 19 -7.34 4.28 7.97
N PRO A 20 -6.59 5.30 7.53
CA PRO A 20 -5.72 6.06 8.41
C PRO A 20 -6.52 6.68 9.56
N GLN A 21 -5.95 6.65 10.77
CA GLN A 21 -6.50 7.37 11.93
C GLN A 21 -5.79 8.70 12.06
N LEU A 22 -6.48 9.77 11.70
CA LEU A 22 -5.93 11.13 11.62
C LEU A 22 -6.77 12.10 12.42
N HIS A 23 -6.13 13.08 13.08
CA HIS A 23 -6.79 14.26 13.64
C HIS A 23 -7.09 15.33 12.58
N GLY A 24 -6.37 15.29 11.47
CA GLY A 24 -6.47 16.19 10.33
C GLY A 24 -5.43 15.85 9.28
N PHE A 25 -5.28 16.68 8.27
CA PHE A 25 -4.31 16.47 7.21
C PHE A 25 -2.89 16.24 7.78
N ASN A 26 -2.27 15.15 7.40
CA ASN A 26 -0.90 14.76 7.81
C ASN A 26 -0.67 14.82 9.33
N CYS A 27 -1.71 14.55 10.13
CA CYS A 27 -1.65 14.55 11.58
C CYS A 27 -2.18 13.21 12.12
N PRO A 28 -1.35 12.14 12.16
CA PRO A 28 -1.78 10.81 12.57
C PRO A 28 -2.03 10.75 14.09
N TYR A 29 -2.87 9.80 14.52
CA TYR A 29 -2.99 9.41 15.91
C TYR A 29 -1.63 8.93 16.42
N GLN A 30 -1.25 9.42 17.61
CA GLN A 30 0.05 9.12 18.20
C GLN A 30 -0.08 8.68 19.65
N LEU A 31 0.48 7.51 19.96
CA LEU A 31 0.71 7.08 21.34
C LEU A 31 1.93 7.80 21.88
N ALA A 32 1.72 8.98 22.46
CA ALA A 32 2.80 9.79 23.01
C ALA A 32 2.63 9.95 24.52
N LYS A 33 3.66 9.59 25.30
CA LYS A 33 3.74 9.94 26.73
C LYS A 33 4.53 11.23 26.87
N VAL A 34 3.81 12.35 26.91
CA VAL A 34 4.42 13.68 27.09
C VAL A 34 4.57 13.94 28.61
N PRO A 35 5.77 14.33 29.09
CA PRO A 35 5.95 14.77 30.47
C PRO A 35 5.01 15.94 30.80
N SER A 36 4.46 15.96 32.01
CA SER A 36 3.48 16.99 32.43
C SER A 36 4.02 18.40 32.27
N SER A 37 5.36 18.58 32.45
CA SER A 37 6.05 19.86 32.27
C SER A 37 6.11 20.36 30.83
N MET A 38 5.87 19.46 29.84
CA MET A 38 5.89 19.78 28.41
C MET A 38 4.49 19.77 27.81
N MET A 39 3.46 19.38 28.56
CA MET A 39 2.08 19.41 28.12
C MET A 39 1.62 20.84 27.89
N GLN A 40 1.28 21.18 26.69
CA GLN A 40 0.66 22.45 26.32
C GLN A 40 -0.85 22.21 26.04
N SER A 41 -1.64 23.28 26.21
CA SER A 41 -3.04 23.25 25.78
C SER A 41 -3.10 22.95 24.28
N GLY A 42 -3.73 21.84 23.90
CA GLY A 42 -3.80 21.37 22.51
C GLY A 42 -2.77 20.31 22.11
N SER A 43 -1.98 19.79 23.04
CA SER A 43 -1.13 18.61 22.78
C SER A 43 -2.01 17.42 22.41
N LEU A 44 -1.81 16.86 21.20
CA LEU A 44 -2.50 15.67 20.74
C LEU A 44 -1.81 14.45 21.33
N THR A 45 -2.56 13.67 22.09
CA THR A 45 -2.10 12.42 22.70
C THR A 45 -3.23 11.42 22.58
N ASN A 46 -2.96 10.26 21.98
CA ASN A 46 -3.95 9.20 21.87
C ASN A 46 -3.64 8.06 22.83
N TYR A 47 -4.66 7.29 23.14
CA TYR A 47 -4.58 6.13 24.04
C TYR A 47 -4.80 4.84 23.25
N PRO A 48 -4.33 3.66 23.72
CA PRO A 48 -4.47 2.39 23.01
C PRO A 48 -5.91 1.99 22.72
N ASP A 49 -6.87 2.41 23.56
CA ASP A 49 -8.31 2.13 23.39
C ASP A 49 -8.97 2.94 22.27
N GLU A 50 -8.29 3.98 21.77
CA GLU A 50 -8.72 4.73 20.58
C GLU A 50 -8.30 4.07 19.27
N ALA A 51 -7.46 3.01 19.33
CA ALA A 51 -6.99 2.31 18.13
C ALA A 51 -8.14 1.53 17.46
N ALA A 52 -8.28 1.70 16.15
CA ALA A 52 -9.19 0.90 15.35
C ALA A 52 -8.66 -0.55 15.27
N VAL A 53 -9.50 -1.51 15.68
CA VAL A 53 -9.19 -2.93 15.58
C VAL A 53 -10.03 -3.53 14.45
N HIS A 54 -9.36 -4.25 13.56
CA HIS A 54 -10.01 -4.91 12.42
C HIS A 54 -9.66 -6.40 12.42
N GLU A 55 -10.65 -7.23 12.19
CA GLU A 55 -10.49 -8.67 12.03
C GLU A 55 -10.86 -9.07 10.60
N PHE A 56 -10.03 -9.89 9.97
CA PHE A 56 -10.25 -10.36 8.61
C PHE A 56 -9.99 -11.86 8.49
N ASP A 57 -10.92 -12.56 7.85
CA ASP A 57 -10.75 -13.96 7.51
C ASP A 57 -9.86 -14.11 6.28
N LEU A 58 -8.65 -14.62 6.46
CA LEU A 58 -7.74 -14.92 5.39
C LEU A 58 -8.09 -16.26 4.73
N GLN A 59 -8.05 -16.27 3.41
CA GLN A 59 -8.20 -17.47 2.60
C GLN A 59 -6.86 -17.83 1.96
N ARG A 60 -6.71 -19.11 1.61
CA ARG A 60 -5.52 -19.57 0.89
C ARG A 60 -5.34 -18.79 -0.42
N GLY A 61 -4.16 -18.23 -0.60
CA GLY A 61 -3.83 -17.39 -1.74
C GLY A 61 -4.00 -15.90 -1.51
N ASP A 62 -4.55 -15.48 -0.36
CA ASP A 62 -4.58 -14.08 0.02
C ASP A 62 -3.17 -13.54 0.27
N ILE A 63 -3.01 -12.25 0.02
CA ILE A 63 -1.78 -11.51 0.31
C ILE A 63 -2.12 -10.35 1.25
N VAL A 64 -1.41 -10.29 2.36
CA VAL A 64 -1.47 -9.17 3.30
C VAL A 64 -0.30 -8.23 3.00
N LEU A 65 -0.61 -6.95 2.81
CA LEU A 65 0.37 -5.87 2.70
C LEU A 65 0.25 -5.00 3.95
N VAL A 66 1.37 -4.83 4.67
CA VAL A 66 1.50 -3.87 5.76
C VAL A 66 2.56 -2.87 5.36
N MET A 67 2.22 -1.58 5.40
CA MET A 67 3.08 -0.54 4.86
C MET A 67 2.97 0.74 5.66
N THR A 68 4.04 1.55 5.62
CA THR A 68 4.05 2.90 6.18
C THR A 68 3.30 3.88 5.26
N ASP A 69 2.95 5.04 5.80
CA ASP A 69 2.38 6.15 5.03
C ASP A 69 3.31 6.64 3.92
N GLY A 70 4.64 6.60 4.10
CA GLY A 70 5.60 6.90 3.04
C GLY A 70 5.42 6.06 1.77
N PHE A 71 4.86 4.84 1.86
CA PHE A 71 4.43 4.09 0.69
C PHE A 71 3.11 4.63 0.13
N LEU A 72 2.10 4.82 0.99
CA LEU A 72 0.75 5.23 0.61
C LEU A 72 0.70 6.65 0.04
N ASP A 73 1.58 7.51 0.48
CA ASP A 73 1.72 8.89 0.02
C ASP A 73 2.32 9.00 -1.40
N ASN A 74 2.96 7.92 -1.87
CA ASN A 74 3.69 7.91 -3.14
C ASN A 74 3.12 6.97 -4.20
N VAL A 75 2.29 5.98 -3.81
CA VAL A 75 1.73 4.97 -4.72
C VAL A 75 0.20 4.96 -4.62
N HIS A 76 -0.48 5.16 -5.75
CA HIS A 76 -1.94 5.15 -5.79
C HIS A 76 -2.49 3.74 -5.53
N CYS A 77 -3.03 3.55 -4.32
CA CYS A 77 -3.70 2.31 -3.92
C CYS A 77 -5.21 2.31 -4.22
N GLN A 78 -5.74 3.44 -4.67
CA GLN A 78 -7.12 3.65 -5.12
C GLN A 78 -7.11 4.50 -6.39
N LEU A 79 -8.17 4.41 -7.18
CA LEU A 79 -8.34 5.32 -8.31
C LEU A 79 -8.62 6.73 -7.78
N PRO A 80 -7.94 7.77 -8.31
CA PRO A 80 -8.27 9.14 -8.00
C PRO A 80 -9.74 9.42 -8.35
N PRO A 81 -10.48 10.18 -7.53
CA PRO A 81 -11.91 10.40 -7.71
C PRO A 81 -12.29 10.97 -9.09
N ASN A 82 -11.41 11.80 -9.66
CA ASN A 82 -11.66 12.45 -10.95
C ASN A 82 -11.30 11.58 -12.17
N GLU A 83 -10.40 10.62 -12.02
CA GLU A 83 -9.99 9.72 -13.10
C GLU A 83 -10.99 8.57 -13.32
N ALA A 84 -11.74 8.19 -12.30
CA ALA A 84 -12.78 7.16 -12.41
C ALA A 84 -13.90 7.53 -13.41
N LEU A 85 -13.99 8.81 -13.84
CA LEU A 85 -15.03 9.35 -14.70
C LEU A 85 -14.59 9.56 -16.15
N THR A 86 -13.30 9.34 -16.49
CA THR A 86 -12.82 9.53 -17.87
C THR A 86 -12.77 8.20 -18.63
N PRO A 87 -13.14 8.16 -19.93
CA PRO A 87 -13.11 6.93 -20.74
C PRO A 87 -11.71 6.27 -20.82
N ASP A 88 -10.66 7.08 -20.73
CA ASP A 88 -9.26 6.65 -20.84
C ASP A 88 -8.58 6.44 -19.48
N ALA A 89 -9.31 6.60 -18.38
CA ALA A 89 -8.75 6.40 -17.04
C ALA A 89 -8.30 4.93 -16.84
N PRO A 90 -7.20 4.71 -16.14
CA PRO A 90 -6.79 3.36 -15.77
C PRO A 90 -7.91 2.70 -14.95
N ARG A 91 -8.40 1.55 -15.42
CA ARG A 91 -9.50 0.82 -14.75
C ARG A 91 -9.10 0.18 -13.43
N ARG A 92 -7.83 0.23 -13.08
CA ARG A 92 -7.26 -0.35 -11.85
C ARG A 92 -6.29 0.62 -11.19
N PRO A 93 -6.28 0.70 -9.84
CA PRO A 93 -5.28 1.46 -9.10
C PRO A 93 -3.84 1.08 -9.49
N GLU A 94 -2.93 2.03 -9.41
CA GLU A 94 -1.52 1.85 -9.75
C GLU A 94 -0.89 0.64 -9.05
N LEU A 95 -1.13 0.49 -7.74
CA LEU A 95 -0.67 -0.66 -6.97
C LEU A 95 -1.10 -1.99 -7.60
N LEU A 96 -2.36 -2.11 -8.01
CA LEU A 96 -2.86 -3.34 -8.60
C LEU A 96 -2.31 -3.59 -10.01
N GLN A 97 -2.06 -2.54 -10.79
CA GLN A 97 -1.38 -2.66 -12.09
C GLN A 97 0.05 -3.19 -11.93
N LEU A 98 0.78 -2.68 -10.94
CA LEU A 98 2.13 -3.16 -10.61
C LEU A 98 2.11 -4.63 -10.17
N ILE A 99 1.16 -5.01 -9.32
CA ILE A 99 1.02 -6.39 -8.86
C ILE A 99 0.68 -7.32 -10.03
N ASP A 100 -0.23 -6.93 -10.91
CA ASP A 100 -0.58 -7.70 -12.11
C ASP A 100 0.66 -7.95 -12.99
N MET A 101 1.45 -6.91 -13.24
CA MET A 101 2.69 -7.03 -14.00
C MET A 101 3.72 -7.94 -13.31
N LEU A 102 3.84 -7.84 -11.98
CA LEU A 102 4.74 -8.71 -11.22
C LEU A 102 4.27 -10.17 -11.23
N GLN A 103 2.96 -10.43 -11.14
CA GLN A 103 2.40 -11.77 -11.24
C GLN A 103 2.76 -12.44 -12.57
N ASP A 104 2.60 -11.71 -13.69
CA ASP A 104 2.91 -12.24 -15.01
C ASP A 104 4.39 -12.58 -15.14
N LYS A 105 5.28 -11.65 -14.77
CA LYS A 105 6.73 -11.87 -14.80
C LYS A 105 7.19 -12.98 -13.85
N HIS A 106 6.63 -13.04 -12.65
CA HIS A 106 6.95 -14.08 -11.68
C HIS A 106 6.53 -15.45 -12.19
N ARG A 107 5.33 -15.59 -12.76
CA ARG A 107 4.83 -16.84 -13.33
C ARG A 107 5.76 -17.39 -14.42
N GLU A 108 6.20 -16.52 -15.33
CA GLU A 108 7.16 -16.89 -16.37
C GLU A 108 8.53 -17.29 -15.80
N HIS A 109 9.02 -16.55 -14.82
CA HIS A 109 10.29 -16.83 -14.16
C HIS A 109 10.24 -18.13 -13.36
N TRP A 110 9.22 -18.30 -12.52
CA TRP A 110 9.04 -19.48 -11.67
C TRP A 110 8.93 -20.77 -12.49
N ALA A 111 8.21 -20.74 -13.61
CA ALA A 111 8.11 -21.89 -14.50
C ALA A 111 9.47 -22.40 -15.01
N LYS A 112 10.45 -21.49 -15.14
CA LYS A 112 11.81 -21.79 -15.64
C LYS A 112 12.81 -22.13 -14.52
N THR A 113 12.61 -21.58 -13.31
CA THR A 113 13.62 -21.60 -12.24
C THR A 113 13.26 -22.45 -11.04
N LYS A 114 11.99 -22.88 -10.90
CA LYS A 114 11.54 -23.68 -9.76
C LYS A 114 12.37 -24.95 -9.60
N LYS A 115 12.79 -25.22 -8.37
CA LYS A 115 13.53 -26.44 -8.02
C LYS A 115 12.61 -27.66 -8.08
N PRO A 116 13.16 -28.85 -8.39
CA PRO A 116 12.40 -30.11 -8.26
C PRO A 116 11.87 -30.25 -6.83
N GLY A 117 10.57 -30.55 -6.71
CA GLY A 117 9.91 -30.68 -5.40
C GLY A 117 9.45 -29.37 -4.74
N ALA A 118 9.63 -28.22 -5.41
CA ALA A 118 9.11 -26.95 -4.92
C ALA A 118 7.58 -27.00 -4.74
N THR A 119 7.12 -26.50 -3.61
CA THR A 119 5.72 -26.48 -3.20
C THR A 119 5.02 -25.17 -3.63
N LEU A 120 3.70 -25.14 -3.49
CA LEU A 120 2.94 -23.89 -3.66
C LEU A 120 3.36 -22.82 -2.61
N ALA A 121 3.71 -23.25 -1.40
CA ALA A 121 4.20 -22.36 -0.35
C ALA A 121 5.51 -21.67 -0.76
N ASP A 122 6.44 -22.43 -1.37
CA ASP A 122 7.70 -21.87 -1.89
C ASP A 122 7.44 -20.84 -2.99
N GLU A 123 6.51 -21.13 -3.91
CA GLU A 123 6.11 -20.20 -4.96
C GLU A 123 5.52 -18.90 -4.41
N LYS A 124 4.63 -19.00 -3.43
CA LYS A 124 3.99 -17.84 -2.80
C LYS A 124 4.98 -17.02 -1.99
N GLN A 125 5.91 -17.66 -1.30
CA GLN A 125 6.96 -16.98 -0.56
C GLN A 125 7.92 -16.23 -1.50
N ASP A 126 8.31 -16.85 -2.60
CA ASP A 126 9.15 -16.21 -3.62
C ASP A 126 8.45 -14.99 -4.23
N PHE A 127 7.19 -15.13 -4.59
CA PHE A 127 6.37 -14.02 -5.11
C PHE A 127 6.24 -12.88 -4.10
N ALA A 128 5.98 -13.18 -2.81
CA ALA A 128 5.87 -12.17 -1.76
C ALA A 128 7.18 -11.39 -1.59
N ASN A 129 8.33 -12.06 -1.66
CA ASN A 129 9.65 -11.43 -1.57
C ASN A 129 9.93 -10.49 -2.75
N ILE A 130 9.65 -10.96 -3.97
CA ILE A 130 9.80 -10.14 -5.18
C ILE A 130 8.87 -8.93 -5.12
N MET A 131 7.63 -9.13 -4.72
CA MET A 131 6.66 -8.07 -4.59
C MET A 131 7.10 -7.02 -3.56
N ALA A 132 7.51 -7.44 -2.35
CA ALA A 132 7.98 -6.52 -1.31
C ALA A 132 9.14 -5.66 -1.80
N SER A 133 10.16 -6.28 -2.39
CA SER A 133 11.36 -5.58 -2.86
C SER A 133 11.04 -4.61 -4.02
N THR A 134 10.24 -5.05 -4.97
CA THR A 134 9.93 -4.23 -6.16
C THR A 134 9.00 -3.07 -5.84
N LEU A 135 7.96 -3.31 -5.05
CA LEU A 135 7.04 -2.24 -4.65
C LEU A 135 7.73 -1.19 -3.78
N MET A 136 8.62 -1.61 -2.87
CA MET A 136 9.42 -0.68 -2.07
C MET A 136 10.33 0.19 -2.95
N GLN A 137 11.05 -0.43 -3.90
CA GLN A 137 11.91 0.31 -4.83
C GLN A 137 11.11 1.28 -5.69
N TYR A 138 9.95 0.86 -6.17
CA TYR A 138 9.06 1.72 -6.94
C TYR A 138 8.58 2.94 -6.13
N ALA A 139 8.13 2.74 -4.89
CA ALA A 139 7.72 3.83 -4.02
C ALA A 139 8.87 4.81 -3.75
N ARG A 140 10.11 4.30 -3.60
CA ARG A 140 11.31 5.14 -3.47
C ARG A 140 11.59 5.98 -4.71
N LEU A 141 11.36 5.46 -5.90
CA LEU A 141 11.47 6.24 -7.13
C LEU A 141 10.39 7.32 -7.19
N CYS A 142 9.15 6.96 -6.85
CA CYS A 142 8.03 7.90 -6.83
C CYS A 142 8.27 9.09 -5.91
N GLN A 143 8.78 8.86 -4.69
CA GLN A 143 9.03 9.95 -3.75
C GLN A 143 10.10 10.94 -4.21
N MET A 144 10.98 10.53 -5.13
CA MET A 144 12.05 11.38 -5.69
C MET A 144 11.65 12.06 -7.00
N THR A 145 10.41 11.88 -7.46
CA THR A 145 9.94 12.36 -8.77
C THR A 145 8.97 13.52 -8.57
N GLU A 146 9.34 14.70 -9.08
CA GLU A 146 8.51 15.92 -8.99
C GLU A 146 7.37 15.92 -10.03
N GLU A 147 7.55 15.27 -11.17
CA GLU A 147 6.59 15.26 -12.27
C GLU A 147 5.42 14.29 -12.04
N LYS A 148 5.60 13.32 -11.15
CA LYS A 148 4.54 12.36 -10.85
C LYS A 148 3.57 12.94 -9.84
N VAL A 149 2.30 13.03 -10.21
CA VAL A 149 1.23 13.36 -9.26
C VAL A 149 1.09 12.23 -8.24
N SER A 150 1.46 12.51 -7.00
CA SER A 150 1.39 11.54 -5.91
C SER A 150 0.04 11.59 -5.18
N PRO A 151 -0.35 10.53 -4.44
CA PRO A 151 -1.51 10.59 -3.54
C PRO A 151 -1.41 11.74 -2.54
N PHE A 152 -0.22 11.96 -1.96
CA PHE A 152 0.00 13.06 -1.03
C PHE A 152 -0.20 14.44 -1.67
N GLN A 153 0.29 14.64 -2.90
CA GLN A 153 0.05 15.88 -3.65
C GLN A 153 -1.45 16.17 -3.81
N LEU A 154 -2.24 15.14 -4.15
CA LEU A 154 -3.69 15.29 -4.32
C LEU A 154 -4.39 15.62 -2.99
N ASP A 155 -3.98 14.97 -1.90
CA ASP A 155 -4.55 15.24 -0.58
C ASP A 155 -4.15 16.64 -0.07
N ALA A 156 -2.88 17.03 -0.21
CA ALA A 156 -2.40 18.37 0.11
C ALA A 156 -3.19 19.47 -0.64
N ALA A 157 -3.45 19.25 -1.92
CA ALA A 157 -4.21 20.19 -2.73
C ALA A 157 -5.66 20.40 -2.24
N GLN A 158 -6.31 19.33 -1.71
CA GLN A 158 -7.65 19.43 -1.09
C GLN A 158 -7.64 20.32 0.16
N HIS A 159 -6.48 20.44 0.82
CA HIS A 159 -6.28 21.31 1.99
C HIS A 159 -5.65 22.66 1.64
N GLY A 160 -5.60 23.02 0.34
CA GLY A 160 -5.05 24.30 -0.13
C GLY A 160 -3.51 24.38 -0.03
N ILE A 161 -2.82 23.27 0.12
CA ILE A 161 -1.36 23.19 0.23
C ILE A 161 -0.78 22.82 -1.13
N HIS A 162 0.14 23.64 -1.63
CA HIS A 162 0.87 23.34 -2.85
C HIS A 162 2.09 22.46 -2.52
N TYR A 163 2.03 21.19 -2.92
CA TYR A 163 3.10 20.22 -2.74
C TYR A 163 3.22 19.37 -4.01
N PRO A 164 4.12 19.69 -4.95
CA PRO A 164 4.26 18.95 -6.19
C PRO A 164 5.07 17.67 -6.01
N GLY A 165 4.68 16.63 -6.73
CA GLY A 165 5.44 15.38 -6.81
C GLY A 165 5.30 14.44 -5.64
N GLY A 166 6.34 13.62 -5.44
CA GLY A 166 6.41 12.65 -4.36
C GLY A 166 6.75 13.27 -3.00
N LYS A 167 6.30 12.64 -1.92
CA LYS A 167 6.66 13.01 -0.54
C LYS A 167 7.82 12.13 -0.07
N ILE A 168 8.95 12.76 0.28
CA ILE A 168 10.09 12.07 0.88
C ILE A 168 9.72 11.66 2.30
N ASP A 169 9.74 10.34 2.56
CA ASP A 169 9.38 9.76 3.85
C ASP A 169 10.02 8.38 4.03
N ASP A 170 9.92 7.81 5.23
CA ASP A 170 10.38 6.46 5.52
C ASP A 170 9.44 5.42 4.94
N ILE A 171 9.95 4.56 4.05
CA ILE A 171 9.18 3.52 3.39
C ILE A 171 9.52 2.16 3.98
N ALA A 172 8.54 1.51 4.60
CA ALA A 172 8.59 0.11 4.97
C ALA A 172 7.40 -0.64 4.38
N LEU A 173 7.64 -1.88 3.93
CA LEU A 173 6.62 -2.74 3.35
C LEU A 173 6.86 -4.19 3.75
N ILE A 174 5.82 -4.84 4.27
CA ILE A 174 5.77 -6.27 4.54
C ILE A 174 4.74 -6.91 3.63
N CYS A 175 5.12 -7.97 2.93
CA CYS A 175 4.22 -8.81 2.16
C CYS A 175 4.16 -10.21 2.78
N ALA A 176 2.96 -10.68 3.10
CA ALA A 176 2.74 -12.03 3.61
C ALA A 176 1.68 -12.75 2.78
N ALA A 177 1.96 -13.98 2.40
CA ALA A 177 1.03 -14.82 1.65
C ALA A 177 0.37 -15.85 2.57
N ALA A 178 -0.94 -16.03 2.49
CA ALA A 178 -1.68 -17.12 3.12
C ALA A 178 -1.54 -18.39 2.27
N VAL A 179 -0.95 -19.46 2.84
CA VAL A 179 -0.61 -20.73 2.17
C VAL A 179 -1.37 -21.91 2.75
#